data_3c7f6a2d31f5c7e9fc0c85b6ff72cdb5
#
_entry.id   3c7f6a2d31f5c7e9fc0c85b6ff72cdb5
#
_cell.length_a   1.000
_cell.length_b   1.000
_cell.length_c   1.000
_cell.angle_alpha   90.00
_cell.angle_beta   90.00
_cell.angle_gamma   90.00
#
_symmetry.space_group_name_H-M   'P 1'
#
loop_
_entity.id
_entity.type
_entity.pdbx_description
1 polymer ?
#
loop_
_entity_poly.entity_id
_entity_poly.type
_entity_poly.pdbx_seq_one_letter_code
_entity_poly.pdbx_strand_id
1 'polypeptide(L)'
;MLMAFYNHGNILMEVSEEQLLSSWKEFFSTGTNWKDLDKNMTIQKYNSISDKEHLKKILSMPVHFLLESGKGFFVKKDGAAIGLREELRPLIDNPVMVCQMKDVIDYRAMDYYQRRYRKSQEDGEL
;
A
#
# COMPACT_ATOMS: atom_id res chain seq x y z
N MET A 1 -0.20 -0.10 -0.85
CA MET A 1 -1.61 0.26 -0.56
C MET A 1 -2.58 -0.89 -0.77
N LEU A 2 -2.56 -1.52 -1.93
CA LEU A 2 -3.45 -2.67 -2.20
C LEU A 2 -3.23 -3.85 -1.24
N MET A 3 -2.00 -4.02 -0.75
CA MET A 3 -1.67 -5.07 0.21
C MET A 3 -2.50 -5.00 1.49
N ALA A 4 -2.96 -3.81 1.89
CA ALA A 4 -3.79 -3.64 3.07
C ALA A 4 -5.16 -4.30 2.92
N PHE A 5 -5.66 -4.46 1.69
CA PHE A 5 -6.93 -5.12 1.41
C PHE A 5 -6.82 -6.64 1.30
N TYR A 6 -5.61 -7.19 1.23
CA TYR A 6 -5.40 -8.62 1.14
C TYR A 6 -4.85 -9.15 2.45
N ASN A 7 -5.59 -10.02 3.13
CA ASN A 7 -5.22 -10.54 4.43
C ASN A 7 -5.36 -12.07 4.46
N HIS A 8 -4.23 -12.78 4.41
CA HIS A 8 -4.16 -14.25 4.51
C HIS A 8 -5.17 -14.98 3.62
N GLY A 9 -5.22 -14.61 2.34
CA GLY A 9 -6.11 -15.24 1.38
C GLY A 9 -7.52 -14.66 1.32
N ASN A 10 -7.79 -13.58 2.07
CA ASN A 10 -9.08 -12.89 2.08
C ASN A 10 -8.93 -11.46 1.61
N ILE A 11 -9.94 -10.97 0.88
CA ILE A 11 -10.02 -9.56 0.49
C ILE A 11 -10.91 -8.84 1.49
N LEU A 12 -10.40 -7.72 2.03
CA LEU A 12 -11.15 -6.91 3.00
C LEU A 12 -12.03 -5.89 2.27
N MET A 13 -13.27 -5.74 2.72
CA MET A 13 -14.18 -4.71 2.19
C MET A 13 -13.81 -3.31 2.66
N GLU A 14 -13.20 -3.19 3.82
CA GLU A 14 -12.77 -1.91 4.38
C GLU A 14 -11.50 -2.08 5.18
N VAL A 15 -10.70 -1.01 5.25
CA VAL A 15 -9.42 -1.00 5.94
C VAL A 15 -9.38 0.19 6.88
N SER A 16 -9.07 -0.07 8.15
CA SER A 16 -8.93 0.95 9.17
C SER A 16 -7.60 1.71 9.03
N GLU A 17 -7.50 2.84 9.71
CA GLU A 17 -6.24 3.59 9.78
C GLU A 17 -5.11 2.74 10.39
N GLU A 18 -5.41 1.94 11.40
CA GLU A 18 -4.43 1.04 12.03
C GLU A 18 -3.93 -0.02 11.04
N GLN A 19 -4.82 -0.60 10.25
CA GLN A 19 -4.45 -1.59 9.24
C GLN A 19 -3.59 -0.98 8.14
N LEU A 20 -3.93 0.24 7.69
CA LEU A 20 -3.12 0.97 6.72
C LEU A 20 -1.73 1.28 7.27
N LEU A 21 -1.66 1.75 8.49
CA LEU A 21 -0.39 2.08 9.15
C LEU A 21 0.49 0.85 9.29
N SER A 22 -0.08 -0.27 9.73
CA SER A 22 0.64 -1.53 9.90
C SER A 22 1.23 -2.02 8.56
N SER A 23 0.42 -2.03 7.51
CA SER A 23 0.86 -2.44 6.16
C SER A 23 1.94 -1.51 5.61
N TRP A 24 1.78 -0.21 5.79
CA TRP A 24 2.73 0.81 5.37
C TRP A 24 4.09 0.65 6.07
N LYS A 25 4.08 0.50 7.39
CA LYS A 25 5.31 0.33 8.17
C LYS A 25 6.00 -0.97 7.85
N GLU A 26 5.26 -2.05 7.66
CA GLU A 26 5.82 -3.33 7.24
C GLU A 26 6.55 -3.20 5.90
N PHE A 27 5.92 -2.57 4.90
CA PHE A 27 6.54 -2.37 3.59
C PHE A 27 7.82 -1.55 3.67
N PHE A 28 7.78 -0.39 4.33
CA PHE A 28 8.94 0.50 4.38
C PHE A 28 10.04 0.02 5.33
N SER A 29 9.72 -0.90 6.25
CA SER A 29 10.72 -1.53 7.12
C SER A 29 11.41 -2.72 6.47
N THR A 30 10.93 -3.18 5.32
CA THR A 30 11.54 -4.31 4.59
C THR A 30 12.75 -3.82 3.81
N GLY A 31 13.92 -4.38 4.12
CA GLY A 31 15.17 -4.04 3.44
C GLY A 31 15.46 -2.55 3.50
N THR A 32 15.65 -1.93 2.34
CA THR A 32 15.93 -0.51 2.20
C THR A 32 14.77 0.27 1.59
N ASN A 33 13.55 -0.24 1.69
CA ASN A 33 12.37 0.43 1.12
C ASN A 33 12.14 1.82 1.69
N TRP A 34 12.56 2.07 2.92
CA TRP A 34 12.47 3.37 3.58
C TRP A 34 13.14 4.50 2.77
N LYS A 35 14.09 4.19 1.91
CA LYS A 35 14.77 5.18 1.06
C LYS A 35 13.82 5.86 0.07
N ASP A 36 12.73 5.20 -0.30
CA ASP A 36 11.79 5.70 -1.28
C ASP A 36 10.71 6.58 -0.67
N LEU A 37 10.68 6.72 0.65
CA LEU A 37 9.69 7.53 1.35
C LEU A 37 9.87 9.03 1.09
N ASP A 38 11.12 9.46 0.99
CA ASP A 38 11.48 10.85 0.69
C ASP A 38 12.85 10.88 0.01
N LYS A 39 13.11 11.93 -0.77
CA LYS A 39 14.34 12.12 -1.56
C LYS A 39 15.61 12.00 -0.74
N ASN A 40 15.62 12.57 0.45
CA ASN A 40 16.79 12.65 1.32
C ASN A 40 16.63 11.84 2.60
N MET A 41 15.85 10.74 2.53
CA MET A 41 15.59 9.91 3.70
C MET A 41 16.84 9.18 4.14
N THR A 42 17.08 9.19 5.46
CA THR A 42 18.10 8.37 6.12
C THR A 42 17.40 7.42 7.09
N ILE A 43 18.10 6.37 7.53
CA ILE A 43 17.52 5.43 8.47
C ILE A 43 17.18 6.11 9.81
N GLN A 44 17.99 7.08 10.22
CA GLN A 44 17.74 7.84 11.44
C GLN A 44 16.46 8.70 11.30
N LYS A 45 16.30 9.38 10.17
CA LYS A 45 15.09 10.15 9.89
C LYS A 45 13.85 9.26 9.84
N TYR A 46 13.96 8.10 9.18
CA TYR A 46 12.84 7.15 9.09
C TYR A 46 12.42 6.67 10.49
N ASN A 47 13.40 6.28 11.33
CA ASN A 47 13.12 5.81 12.68
C ASN A 47 12.54 6.89 13.60
N SER A 48 12.73 8.16 13.27
CA SER A 48 12.19 9.29 14.05
C SER A 48 10.78 9.69 13.65
N ILE A 49 10.24 9.16 12.54
CA ILE A 49 8.89 9.49 12.09
C ILE A 49 7.88 8.85 13.03
N SER A 50 6.97 9.66 13.58
CA SER A 50 5.89 9.16 14.43
C SER A 50 4.80 8.46 13.61
N ASP A 51 4.01 7.61 14.27
CA ASP A 51 2.88 6.96 13.64
C ASP A 51 1.88 7.97 13.08
N LYS A 52 1.66 9.08 13.78
CA LYS A 52 0.80 10.17 13.33
C LYS A 52 1.30 10.78 12.02
N GLU A 53 2.60 10.99 11.90
CA GLU A 53 3.20 11.53 10.68
C GLU A 53 3.13 10.54 9.51
N HIS A 54 3.35 9.25 9.78
CA HIS A 54 3.16 8.20 8.77
C HIS A 54 1.71 8.18 8.27
N LEU A 55 0.76 8.20 9.20
CA LEU A 55 -0.67 8.17 8.86
C LEU A 55 -1.08 9.39 8.04
N LYS A 56 -0.56 10.56 8.38
CA LYS A 56 -0.80 11.79 7.61
C LYS A 56 -0.34 11.63 6.15
N LYS A 57 0.83 11.04 5.92
CA LYS A 57 1.34 10.77 4.57
C LYS A 57 0.44 9.78 3.82
N ILE A 58 0.01 8.72 4.48
CA ILE A 58 -0.87 7.70 3.90
C ILE A 58 -2.18 8.33 3.43
N LEU A 59 -2.81 9.14 4.27
CA LEU A 59 -4.11 9.73 3.98
C LEU A 59 -4.02 10.84 2.92
N SER A 60 -2.92 11.58 2.88
CA SER A 60 -2.77 12.71 1.94
C SER A 60 -2.33 12.31 0.55
N MET A 61 -1.71 11.17 0.38
CA MET A 61 -1.18 10.73 -0.92
C MET A 61 -1.83 9.44 -1.42
N PRO A 62 -1.48 8.23 -0.93
CA PRO A 62 -2.03 7.01 -1.53
C PRO A 62 -3.54 6.87 -1.35
N VAL A 63 -4.09 7.20 -0.18
CA VAL A 63 -5.53 7.10 0.04
C VAL A 63 -6.28 8.12 -0.82
N HIS A 64 -5.81 9.36 -0.82
CA HIS A 64 -6.41 10.42 -1.66
C HIS A 64 -6.38 10.02 -3.14
N PHE A 65 -5.26 9.50 -3.62
CA PHE A 65 -5.10 9.05 -4.99
C PHE A 65 -6.08 7.93 -5.35
N LEU A 66 -6.25 6.93 -4.48
CA LEU A 66 -7.20 5.84 -4.71
C LEU A 66 -8.65 6.34 -4.74
N LEU A 67 -9.00 7.28 -3.86
CA LEU A 67 -10.35 7.85 -3.83
C LEU A 67 -10.63 8.70 -5.08
N GLU A 68 -9.64 9.39 -5.61
CA GLU A 68 -9.80 10.22 -6.81
C GLU A 68 -9.74 9.39 -8.11
N SER A 69 -8.74 8.53 -8.25
CA SER A 69 -8.50 7.77 -9.49
C SER A 69 -9.24 6.44 -9.52
N GLY A 70 -9.55 5.88 -8.36
CA GLY A 70 -10.22 4.58 -8.23
C GLY A 70 -11.69 4.68 -7.83
N LYS A 71 -12.41 5.71 -8.23
CA LYS A 71 -13.82 5.94 -7.85
C LYS A 71 -14.77 4.81 -8.18
N GLY A 72 -14.45 3.97 -9.18
CA GLY A 72 -15.22 2.81 -9.52
C GLY A 72 -15.12 1.65 -8.54
N PHE A 73 -14.10 1.67 -7.68
CA PHE A 73 -13.79 0.56 -6.77
C PHE A 73 -13.68 0.99 -5.30
N PHE A 74 -13.18 2.19 -5.03
CA PHE A 74 -12.86 2.66 -3.68
C PHE A 74 -13.75 3.82 -3.26
N VAL A 75 -14.15 3.79 -1.98
CA VAL A 75 -14.95 4.85 -1.36
C VAL A 75 -14.48 5.07 0.07
N LYS A 76 -14.74 6.26 0.59
CA LYS A 76 -14.56 6.54 2.02
C LYS A 76 -15.75 5.95 2.77
N LYS A 77 -15.49 5.21 3.85
CA LYS A 77 -16.53 4.60 4.69
C LYS A 77 -16.43 5.12 6.13
N ASP A 78 -17.58 5.24 6.79
CA ASP A 78 -17.63 5.61 8.20
C ASP A 78 -16.94 4.55 9.06
N GLY A 79 -16.06 4.99 9.96
CA GLY A 79 -15.32 4.10 10.83
C GLY A 79 -14.13 3.39 10.21
N ALA A 80 -13.83 3.70 8.93
CA ALA A 80 -12.69 3.14 8.22
C ALA A 80 -11.98 4.23 7.43
N ALA A 81 -10.71 4.01 7.10
CA ALA A 81 -9.94 4.97 6.29
C ALA A 81 -10.33 4.93 4.82
N ILE A 82 -10.54 3.74 4.29
CA ILE A 82 -10.91 3.51 2.89
C ILE A 82 -11.58 2.13 2.78
N GLY A 83 -12.47 1.98 1.83
CA GLY A 83 -13.15 0.71 1.59
C GLY A 83 -13.41 0.47 0.12
N LEU A 84 -13.87 -0.72 -0.20
CA LEU A 84 -14.36 -1.09 -1.52
C LEU A 84 -15.84 -0.74 -1.60
N ARG A 85 -16.31 -0.43 -2.82
CA ARG A 85 -17.74 -0.17 -3.05
C ARG A 85 -18.54 -1.44 -2.77
N GLU A 86 -19.75 -1.26 -2.23
CA GLU A 86 -20.62 -2.38 -1.85
C GLU A 86 -20.96 -3.32 -3.02
N GLU A 87 -21.00 -2.79 -4.24
CA GLU A 87 -21.24 -3.58 -5.44
C GLU A 87 -20.19 -4.66 -5.67
N LEU A 88 -19.00 -4.51 -5.05
CA LEU A 88 -17.91 -5.47 -5.17
C LEU A 88 -17.99 -6.59 -4.12
N ARG A 89 -18.87 -6.47 -3.13
CA ARG A 89 -18.99 -7.45 -2.04
C ARG A 89 -19.13 -8.91 -2.52
N PRO A 90 -19.97 -9.22 -3.52
CA PRO A 90 -20.07 -10.60 -4.00
C PRO A 90 -18.79 -11.17 -4.59
N LEU A 91 -17.85 -10.30 -5.03
CA LEU A 91 -16.61 -10.70 -5.67
C LEU A 91 -15.50 -11.06 -4.67
N ILE A 92 -15.55 -10.53 -3.45
CA ILE A 92 -14.47 -10.76 -2.48
C ILE A 92 -14.41 -12.20 -1.96
N ASP A 93 -15.50 -12.95 -2.05
CA ASP A 93 -15.56 -14.35 -1.65
C ASP A 93 -15.25 -15.31 -2.80
N ASN A 94 -15.05 -14.80 -4.00
CA ASN A 94 -14.77 -15.61 -5.18
C ASN A 94 -13.28 -16.01 -5.19
N PRO A 95 -12.94 -17.33 -5.17
CA PRO A 95 -11.55 -17.78 -5.13
C PRO A 95 -10.71 -17.30 -6.32
N VAL A 96 -11.31 -17.19 -7.50
CA VAL A 96 -10.63 -16.70 -8.71
C VAL A 96 -10.24 -15.23 -8.53
N MET A 97 -11.16 -14.42 -7.98
CA MET A 97 -10.92 -13.01 -7.72
C MET A 97 -9.81 -12.80 -6.70
N VAL A 98 -9.81 -13.60 -5.63
CA VAL A 98 -8.76 -13.57 -4.61
C VAL A 98 -7.39 -13.89 -5.21
N CYS A 99 -7.31 -14.93 -6.03
CA CYS A 99 -6.08 -15.29 -6.75
C CYS A 99 -5.61 -14.19 -7.68
N GLN A 100 -6.51 -13.59 -8.44
CA GLN A 100 -6.18 -12.49 -9.36
C GLN A 100 -5.64 -11.28 -8.60
N MET A 101 -6.23 -10.94 -7.46
CA MET A 101 -5.75 -9.83 -6.64
C MET A 101 -4.34 -10.12 -6.10
N LYS A 102 -4.10 -11.34 -5.63
CA LYS A 102 -2.78 -11.75 -5.18
C LYS A 102 -1.75 -11.62 -6.29
N ASP A 103 -2.09 -12.09 -7.50
CA ASP A 103 -1.19 -12.00 -8.65
C ASP A 103 -0.87 -10.56 -9.02
N VAL A 104 -1.84 -9.66 -8.97
CA VAL A 104 -1.62 -8.21 -9.20
C VAL A 104 -0.68 -7.63 -8.15
N ILE A 105 -0.89 -7.96 -6.88
CA ILE A 105 -0.03 -7.49 -5.79
C ILE A 105 1.40 -7.99 -5.99
N ASP A 106 1.58 -9.28 -6.29
CA ASP A 106 2.89 -9.88 -6.50
C ASP A 106 3.60 -9.27 -7.72
N TYR A 107 2.86 -9.04 -8.80
CA TYR A 107 3.39 -8.39 -10.01
C TYR A 107 3.87 -6.96 -9.72
N ARG A 108 3.08 -6.18 -8.99
CA ARG A 108 3.44 -4.80 -8.67
C ARG A 108 4.65 -4.73 -7.74
N ALA A 109 4.75 -5.65 -6.79
CA ALA A 109 5.91 -5.74 -5.92
C ALA A 109 7.17 -6.08 -6.73
N MET A 110 7.09 -7.04 -7.64
CA MET A 110 8.21 -7.41 -8.52
C MET A 110 8.64 -6.24 -9.40
N ASP A 111 7.68 -5.55 -10.03
CA ASP A 111 7.95 -4.40 -10.89
C ASP A 111 8.64 -3.27 -10.10
N TYR A 112 8.17 -3.01 -8.88
CA TYR A 112 8.78 -2.02 -7.98
C TYR A 112 10.24 -2.35 -7.71
N TYR A 113 10.56 -3.59 -7.33
CA TYR A 113 11.93 -3.97 -7.02
C TYR A 113 12.82 -3.99 -8.26
N GLN A 114 12.30 -4.36 -9.41
CA GLN A 114 13.06 -4.31 -10.66
C GLN A 114 13.41 -2.87 -11.05
N ARG A 115 12.48 -1.93 -10.95
CA ARG A 115 12.72 -0.51 -11.22
C ARG A 115 13.76 0.07 -10.28
N ARG A 116 13.66 -0.29 -9.02
CA ARG A 116 14.60 0.15 -7.99
C ARG A 116 16.02 -0.36 -8.26
N TYR A 117 16.14 -1.62 -8.64
CA TYR A 117 17.42 -2.24 -9.00
C TYR A 117 18.04 -1.54 -10.21
N ARG A 118 17.27 -1.27 -11.26
CA ARG A 118 17.76 -0.54 -12.45
C ARG A 118 18.24 0.86 -12.08
N LYS A 119 17.51 1.57 -11.24
CA LYS A 119 17.88 2.90 -10.78
C LYS A 119 19.21 2.88 -10.03
N SER A 120 19.40 1.92 -9.13
CA SER A 120 20.66 1.75 -8.41
C SER A 120 21.84 1.49 -9.36
N GLN A 121 21.61 0.71 -10.40
CA GLN A 121 22.62 0.44 -11.43
C GLN A 121 23.00 1.71 -12.19
N GLU A 122 22.01 2.49 -12.63
CA GLU A 122 22.19 3.75 -13.34
C GLU A 122 22.94 4.79 -12.49
N ASP A 123 22.62 4.83 -11.19
CA ASP A 123 23.23 5.76 -10.24
C ASP A 123 24.60 5.26 -9.72
N GLY A 124 25.04 4.05 -10.11
CA GLY A 124 26.26 3.43 -9.63
C GLY A 124 26.17 2.93 -8.18
N GLU A 125 24.99 2.77 -7.64
CA GLU A 125 24.73 2.27 -6.28
C GLU A 125 24.51 0.76 -6.34
N LEU A 126 25.48 0.00 -5.95
CA LEU A 126 25.34 -1.46 -5.88
C LEU A 126 25.47 -1.98 -4.47
#